data_1ecd04b53f0cf71cef28992b20f7ed2e
#
_entry.id   1ecd04b53f0cf71cef28992b20f7ed2e
#
_cell.length_a   1.000
_cell.length_b   1.000
_cell.length_c   1.000
_cell.angle_alpha   90.00
_cell.angle_beta   90.00
_cell.angle_gamma   90.00
#
_symmetry.space_group_name_H-M   'P 1'
#
loop_
_entity.id
_entity.type
_entity.pdbx_description
1 polymer ?
#
loop_
_entity_poly.entity_id
_entity_poly.type
_entity_poly.pdbx_seq_one_letter_code
_entity_poly.pdbx_strand_id
1 'polypeptide(L)'
;MATTDPSVAPVLLVSMPQMLDPNFARTVVLLAEYGKHGAFGLVVNRQMTEPAHKVIRAEPEIEIQKDVHLYVGGPVEPNRAWVLTGLRDLDDEALTIADGVYLSAAPASICRALKSMPDPQVRLVIGYAGWGPGQLDEELAASAWLMAPVEVDLLFDTPLHTMWETAIRRLGADPSALQTSSGVH
;
A
#
# COMPACT_ATOMS: atom_id res chain seq x y z
N MET A 1 10.61 5.91 -28.59
CA MET A 1 11.21 5.41 -27.34
C MET A 1 10.41 5.92 -26.17
N ALA A 2 9.62 5.05 -25.57
CA ALA A 2 9.01 5.38 -24.30
C ALA A 2 10.13 5.38 -23.25
N THR A 3 10.65 6.53 -22.94
CA THR A 3 11.42 6.73 -21.73
C THR A 3 10.43 6.60 -20.59
N THR A 4 10.42 5.43 -19.96
CA THR A 4 9.85 5.31 -18.64
C THR A 4 10.52 6.37 -17.78
N ASP A 5 9.77 7.39 -17.47
CA ASP A 5 10.27 8.44 -16.58
C ASP A 5 10.46 7.81 -15.20
N PRO A 6 11.72 7.63 -14.74
CA PRO A 6 11.96 7.04 -13.41
C PRO A 6 11.43 7.93 -12.28
N SER A 7 10.87 9.07 -12.61
CA SER A 7 10.33 10.03 -11.64
C SER A 7 8.88 9.74 -11.20
N VAL A 8 8.19 8.78 -11.80
CA VAL A 8 6.78 8.50 -11.45
C VAL A 8 6.66 7.81 -10.09
N ALA A 9 7.49 6.82 -9.79
CA ALA A 9 7.52 6.19 -8.47
C ALA A 9 8.57 6.87 -7.57
N PRO A 10 8.32 7.00 -6.25
CA PRO A 10 7.13 6.54 -5.53
C PRO A 10 5.94 7.50 -5.65
N VAL A 11 4.76 6.94 -5.82
CA VAL A 11 3.48 7.68 -5.78
C VAL A 11 2.42 6.80 -5.11
N LEU A 12 1.30 7.40 -4.74
CA LEU A 12 0.11 6.66 -4.39
C LEU A 12 -0.78 6.49 -5.62
N LEU A 13 -1.25 5.28 -5.85
CA LEU A 13 -2.33 5.01 -6.79
C LEU A 13 -3.63 4.90 -6.01
N VAL A 14 -4.60 5.71 -6.40
CA VAL A 14 -5.91 5.72 -5.78
C VAL A 14 -6.90 5.18 -6.80
N SER A 15 -7.58 4.08 -6.48
CA SER A 15 -8.50 3.46 -7.44
C SER A 15 -9.67 4.39 -7.74
N MET A 16 -10.07 4.44 -9.01
CA MET A 16 -11.28 5.17 -9.40
C MET A 16 -12.52 4.46 -8.84
N PRO A 17 -13.61 5.20 -8.55
CA PRO A 17 -14.83 4.59 -8.00
C PRO A 17 -15.43 3.48 -8.86
N GLN A 18 -15.13 3.47 -10.16
CA GLN A 18 -15.61 2.46 -11.11
C GLN A 18 -14.83 1.15 -11.06
N MET A 19 -13.75 1.10 -10.31
CA MET A 19 -12.93 -0.11 -10.15
C MET A 19 -13.75 -1.22 -9.51
N LEU A 20 -14.02 -2.28 -10.28
CA LEU A 20 -14.84 -3.41 -9.85
C LEU A 20 -14.04 -4.60 -9.34
N ASP A 21 -12.73 -4.66 -9.63
CA ASP A 21 -11.87 -5.71 -9.13
C ASP A 21 -11.87 -5.69 -7.60
N PRO A 22 -12.34 -6.77 -6.94
CA PRO A 22 -12.42 -6.79 -5.48
C PRO A 22 -11.07 -6.66 -4.78
N ASN A 23 -9.97 -6.98 -5.47
CA ASN A 23 -8.63 -6.79 -4.92
C ASN A 23 -8.23 -5.31 -4.85
N PHE A 24 -8.84 -4.45 -5.68
CA PHE A 24 -8.43 -3.06 -5.83
C PHE A 24 -9.55 -2.03 -5.71
N ALA A 25 -10.79 -2.46 -5.55
CA ALA A 25 -11.92 -1.54 -5.36
C ALA A 25 -11.70 -0.70 -4.07
N ARG A 26 -11.80 0.61 -4.17
CA ARG A 26 -11.63 1.56 -3.08
C ARG A 26 -10.30 1.40 -2.33
N THR A 27 -9.21 1.20 -3.07
CA THR A 27 -7.88 1.01 -2.50
C THR A 27 -6.96 2.20 -2.74
N VAL A 28 -6.02 2.34 -1.82
CA VAL A 28 -4.84 3.19 -1.96
C VAL A 28 -3.64 2.26 -2.04
N VAL A 29 -2.85 2.39 -3.09
CA VAL A 29 -1.66 1.55 -3.32
C VAL A 29 -0.41 2.43 -3.25
N LEU A 30 0.53 2.07 -2.40
CA LEU A 30 1.86 2.67 -2.41
C LEU A 30 2.67 2.03 -3.53
N LEU A 31 2.84 2.74 -4.64
CA LEU A 31 3.63 2.28 -5.77
C LEU A 31 5.12 2.54 -5.48
N ALA A 32 5.86 1.47 -5.23
CA ALA A 32 7.27 1.55 -4.86
C ALA A 32 8.20 1.50 -6.08
N GLU A 33 7.81 0.73 -7.09
CA GLU A 33 8.59 0.59 -8.33
C GLU A 33 7.68 0.67 -9.54
N TYR A 34 8.16 1.35 -10.58
CA TYR A 34 7.46 1.49 -11.85
C TYR A 34 8.48 1.64 -12.98
N GLY A 35 8.42 0.76 -13.96
CA GLY A 35 9.37 0.77 -15.05
C GLY A 35 8.96 -0.15 -16.21
N LYS A 36 9.85 -0.32 -17.18
CA LYS A 36 9.64 -1.12 -18.39
C LYS A 36 9.38 -2.61 -18.11
N HIS A 37 9.81 -3.10 -16.95
CA HIS A 37 9.60 -4.49 -16.55
C HIS A 37 8.31 -4.71 -15.78
N GLY A 38 7.57 -3.66 -15.48
CA GLY A 38 6.34 -3.70 -14.73
C GLY A 38 6.35 -2.74 -13.55
N ALA A 39 5.46 -3.01 -12.60
CA ALA A 39 5.32 -2.18 -11.41
C ALA A 39 5.08 -3.05 -10.18
N PHE A 40 5.44 -2.53 -9.02
CA PHE A 40 5.29 -3.16 -7.73
C PHE A 40 4.77 -2.15 -6.71
N GLY A 41 3.80 -2.56 -5.92
CA GLY A 41 3.24 -1.73 -4.86
C GLY A 41 2.55 -2.53 -3.78
N LEU A 42 2.15 -1.81 -2.72
CA LEU A 42 1.42 -2.38 -1.60
C LEU A 42 0.10 -1.62 -1.41
N VAL A 43 -0.99 -2.36 -1.32
CA VAL A 43 -2.26 -1.79 -0.81
C VAL A 43 -2.03 -1.42 0.65
N VAL A 44 -2.40 -0.21 1.04
CA VAL A 44 -2.07 0.33 2.37
C VAL A 44 -3.30 0.63 3.23
N ASN A 45 -4.50 0.43 2.71
CA ASN A 45 -5.74 0.71 3.43
C ASN A 45 -6.63 -0.51 3.68
N ARG A 46 -6.07 -1.72 3.58
CA ARG A 46 -6.80 -2.96 3.90
C ARG A 46 -6.15 -3.67 5.07
N GLN A 47 -6.94 -3.96 6.09
CA GLN A 47 -6.52 -4.68 7.28
C GLN A 47 -7.24 -6.03 7.31
N MET A 48 -6.53 -7.08 7.75
CA MET A 48 -7.14 -8.38 7.98
C MET A 48 -8.08 -8.32 9.18
N THR A 49 -9.21 -8.99 9.10
CA THR A 49 -10.17 -9.08 10.21
C THR A 49 -9.67 -9.96 11.35
N GLU A 50 -8.91 -11.00 11.02
CA GLU A 50 -8.32 -11.87 12.03
C GLU A 50 -7.07 -11.23 12.65
N PRO A 51 -6.89 -11.34 13.98
CA PRO A 51 -5.69 -10.82 14.62
C PRO A 51 -4.44 -11.59 14.20
N ALA A 52 -3.31 -10.91 14.17
CA ALA A 52 -2.04 -11.42 13.66
C ALA A 52 -1.60 -12.72 14.33
N HIS A 53 -1.81 -12.86 15.65
CA HIS A 53 -1.40 -14.06 16.40
C HIS A 53 -2.09 -15.35 15.94
N LYS A 54 -3.22 -15.23 15.23
CA LYS A 54 -3.93 -16.38 14.64
C LYS A 54 -3.46 -16.71 13.23
N VAL A 55 -2.84 -15.76 12.55
CA VAL A 55 -2.48 -15.85 11.13
C VAL A 55 -1.02 -16.24 10.95
N ILE A 56 -0.12 -15.69 11.76
CA ILE A 56 1.32 -15.89 11.63
C ILE A 56 1.95 -16.42 12.91
N ARG A 57 3.02 -17.18 12.70
CA ARG A 57 3.95 -17.60 13.75
C ARG A 57 5.33 -17.07 13.41
N ALA A 58 5.99 -16.44 14.37
CA ALA A 58 7.34 -15.95 14.20
C ALA A 58 8.34 -16.96 14.80
N GLU A 59 9.46 -17.17 14.13
CA GLU A 59 10.59 -17.92 14.66
C GLU A 59 11.82 -16.99 14.73
N PRO A 60 12.44 -16.81 15.91
CA PRO A 60 12.08 -17.41 17.22
C PRO A 60 10.71 -16.95 17.70
N GLU A 61 10.09 -17.73 18.58
CA GLU A 61 8.75 -17.50 19.07
C GLU A 61 8.64 -16.10 19.71
N ILE A 62 7.83 -15.23 19.09
CA ILE A 62 7.55 -13.87 19.55
C ILE A 62 6.09 -13.84 19.98
N GLU A 63 5.86 -13.32 21.18
CA GLU A 63 4.51 -13.08 21.66
C GLU A 63 3.89 -11.90 20.87
N ILE A 64 2.86 -12.18 20.08
CA ILE A 64 2.13 -11.17 19.32
C ILE A 64 0.90 -10.75 20.13
N GLN A 65 0.76 -9.47 20.40
CA GLN A 65 -0.38 -8.95 21.14
C GLN A 65 -1.69 -9.19 20.38
N LYS A 66 -2.76 -9.40 21.11
CA LYS A 66 -4.07 -9.80 20.55
C LYS A 66 -4.75 -8.73 19.70
N ASP A 67 -4.39 -7.47 19.91
CA ASP A 67 -4.92 -6.32 19.16
C ASP A 67 -4.11 -5.98 17.90
N VAL A 68 -3.06 -6.72 17.61
CA VAL A 68 -2.25 -6.54 16.39
C VAL A 68 -2.92 -7.22 15.22
N HIS A 69 -3.11 -6.47 14.13
CA HIS A 69 -3.67 -6.96 12.88
C HIS A 69 -2.70 -6.75 11.73
N LEU A 70 -2.71 -7.68 10.79
CA LEU A 70 -1.94 -7.58 9.56
C LEU A 70 -2.70 -6.78 8.51
N TYR A 71 -1.96 -6.24 7.55
CA TYR A 71 -2.50 -5.56 6.38
C TYR A 71 -2.38 -6.47 5.17
N VAL A 72 -3.33 -6.36 4.24
CA VAL A 72 -3.31 -7.10 2.98
C VAL A 72 -2.78 -6.17 1.89
N GLY A 73 -1.56 -6.43 1.43
CA GLY A 73 -0.87 -5.58 0.44
C GLY A 73 -1.22 -5.87 -1.01
N GLY A 74 -1.87 -6.99 -1.28
CA GLY A 74 -2.29 -7.36 -2.62
C GLY A 74 -2.40 -8.87 -2.79
N PRO A 75 -2.82 -9.32 -3.98
CA PRO A 75 -3.09 -10.73 -4.26
C PRO A 75 -1.86 -11.58 -4.58
N VAL A 76 -0.70 -10.97 -4.81
CA VAL A 76 0.52 -11.69 -5.22
C VAL A 76 1.30 -12.14 -3.99
N GLU A 77 1.78 -13.37 -3.99
CA GLU A 77 2.56 -13.98 -2.91
C GLU A 77 1.95 -13.71 -1.52
N PRO A 78 0.77 -14.26 -1.23
CA PRO A 78 0.02 -13.91 0.00
C PRO A 78 0.71 -14.35 1.31
N ASN A 79 1.80 -15.10 1.21
CA ASN A 79 2.61 -15.51 2.36
C ASN A 79 3.84 -14.61 2.57
N ARG A 80 4.10 -13.68 1.66
CA ARG A 80 5.25 -12.78 1.78
C ARG A 80 4.89 -11.58 2.66
N ALA A 81 5.75 -11.31 3.63
CA ALA A 81 5.55 -10.22 4.58
C ALA A 81 6.48 -9.04 4.28
N TRP A 82 5.94 -7.84 4.48
CA TRP A 82 6.64 -6.57 4.31
C TRP A 82 6.43 -5.71 5.56
N VAL A 83 7.46 -5.02 5.98
CA VAL A 83 7.34 -3.99 7.02
C VAL A 83 7.27 -2.64 6.34
N LEU A 84 6.17 -1.93 6.53
CA LEU A 84 6.00 -0.54 6.13
C LEU A 84 6.00 0.32 7.39
N THR A 85 6.95 1.24 7.50
CA THR A 85 7.12 2.02 8.72
C THR A 85 7.53 3.46 8.45
N GLY A 86 7.11 4.35 9.36
CA GLY A 86 7.61 5.72 9.43
C GLY A 86 8.85 5.85 10.33
N LEU A 87 9.27 4.77 10.98
CA LEU A 87 10.38 4.76 11.94
C LEU A 87 11.68 4.35 11.24
N ARG A 88 12.59 5.30 11.06
CA ARG A 88 13.89 5.05 10.42
C ARG A 88 14.76 4.04 11.17
N ASP A 89 14.64 4.04 12.49
CA ASP A 89 15.49 3.22 13.36
C ASP A 89 15.06 1.74 13.42
N LEU A 90 13.94 1.40 12.80
CA LEU A 90 13.46 0.01 12.82
C LEU A 90 14.36 -0.90 11.99
N ASP A 91 14.88 -0.40 10.88
CA ASP A 91 15.79 -1.12 9.98
C ASP A 91 16.68 -0.13 9.24
N ASP A 92 17.99 -0.14 9.53
CA ASP A 92 18.96 0.74 8.87
C ASP A 92 19.16 0.41 7.38
N GLU A 93 18.80 -0.81 6.96
CA GLU A 93 18.91 -1.27 5.57
C GLU A 93 17.58 -1.20 4.82
N ALA A 94 16.53 -0.67 5.45
CA ALA A 94 15.24 -0.53 4.80
C ALA A 94 15.32 0.39 3.58
N LEU A 95 14.55 0.04 2.56
CA LEU A 95 14.40 0.88 1.38
C LEU A 95 13.65 2.15 1.75
N THR A 96 14.25 3.30 1.50
CA THR A 96 13.56 4.59 1.64
C THR A 96 12.63 4.79 0.43
N ILE A 97 11.33 4.74 0.66
CA ILE A 97 10.33 5.00 -0.38
C ILE A 97 10.15 6.50 -0.57
N ALA A 98 9.98 7.22 0.53
CA ALA A 98 9.87 8.67 0.59
C ALA A 98 10.37 9.11 1.96
N ASP A 99 10.51 10.42 2.17
CA ASP A 99 10.89 10.94 3.48
C ASP A 99 9.84 10.53 4.53
N GLY A 100 10.28 9.79 5.54
CA GLY A 100 9.40 9.25 6.57
C GLY A 100 8.61 8.01 6.17
N VAL A 101 8.96 7.34 5.07
CA VAL A 101 8.32 6.09 4.64
C VAL A 101 9.39 5.08 4.23
N TYR A 102 9.46 3.98 4.96
CA TYR A 102 10.48 2.94 4.78
C TYR A 102 9.83 1.57 4.58
N LEU A 103 10.46 0.75 3.74
CA LEU A 103 9.96 -0.59 3.39
C LEU A 103 11.09 -1.62 3.56
N SER A 104 10.79 -2.72 4.24
CA SER A 104 11.72 -3.83 4.40
C SER A 104 11.01 -5.17 4.32
N ALA A 105 11.69 -6.18 3.77
CA ALA A 105 11.24 -7.58 3.78
C ALA A 105 12.21 -8.48 4.57
N ALA A 106 13.18 -7.90 5.26
CA ALA A 106 14.16 -8.66 6.02
C ALA A 106 13.51 -9.36 7.23
N PRO A 107 13.82 -10.65 7.48
CA PRO A 107 13.25 -11.37 8.63
C PRO A 107 13.49 -10.69 9.97
N ALA A 108 14.66 -10.09 10.17
CA ALA A 108 14.99 -9.35 11.39
C ALA A 108 14.09 -8.13 11.59
N SER A 109 13.76 -7.43 10.50
CA SER A 109 12.86 -6.27 10.54
C SER A 109 11.43 -6.68 10.86
N ILE A 110 10.97 -7.80 10.30
CA ILE A 110 9.66 -8.37 10.61
C ILE A 110 9.56 -8.70 12.09
N CYS A 111 10.60 -9.32 12.66
CA CYS A 111 10.64 -9.63 14.10
C CYS A 111 10.61 -8.35 14.97
N ARG A 112 11.36 -7.33 14.60
CA ARG A 112 11.34 -6.04 15.32
C ARG A 112 9.98 -5.36 15.22
N ALA A 113 9.36 -5.40 14.03
CA ALA A 113 8.02 -4.86 13.83
C ALA A 113 7.00 -5.54 14.74
N LEU A 114 7.00 -6.87 14.79
CA LEU A 114 6.09 -7.62 15.64
C LEU A 114 6.25 -7.28 17.13
N LYS A 115 7.49 -7.04 17.57
CA LYS A 115 7.77 -6.66 18.96
C LYS A 115 7.34 -5.22 19.28
N SER A 116 7.34 -4.33 18.28
CA SER A 116 6.96 -2.93 18.49
C SER A 116 5.46 -2.69 18.34
N MET A 117 4.75 -3.59 17.69
CA MET A 117 3.31 -3.43 17.43
C MET A 117 2.47 -3.75 18.69
N PRO A 118 1.34 -3.08 18.92
CA PRO A 118 0.76 -2.09 18.04
C PRO A 118 1.47 -0.73 18.12
N ASP A 119 1.85 -0.20 16.99
CA ASP A 119 2.39 1.14 16.84
C ASP A 119 1.77 1.74 15.56
N PRO A 120 1.18 2.94 15.59
CA PRO A 120 0.54 3.53 14.41
C PRO A 120 1.50 3.75 13.24
N GLN A 121 2.80 3.80 13.49
CA GLN A 121 3.83 3.98 12.46
C GLN A 121 4.48 2.68 11.99
N VAL A 122 3.96 1.53 12.40
CA VAL A 122 4.47 0.22 12.00
C VAL A 122 3.35 -0.63 11.45
N ARG A 123 3.49 -1.04 10.20
CA ARG A 123 2.53 -1.89 9.49
C ARG A 123 3.23 -3.17 9.03
N LEU A 124 2.66 -4.32 9.35
CA LEU A 124 3.09 -5.57 8.77
C LEU A 124 2.09 -5.95 7.68
N VAL A 125 2.58 -5.99 6.44
CA VAL A 125 1.77 -6.13 5.22
C VAL A 125 2.07 -7.49 4.60
N ILE A 126 1.02 -8.24 4.26
CA ILE A 126 1.12 -9.56 3.65
C ILE A 126 0.68 -9.48 2.19
N GLY A 127 1.50 -10.04 1.30
CA GLY A 127 1.24 -9.98 -0.13
C GLY A 127 1.55 -8.63 -0.75
N TYR A 128 1.45 -8.53 -2.05
CA TYR A 128 1.70 -7.29 -2.77
C TYR A 128 0.87 -7.19 -4.05
N ALA A 129 0.85 -6.01 -4.64
CA ALA A 129 0.26 -5.72 -5.94
C ALA A 129 1.38 -5.67 -7.00
N GLY A 130 1.20 -6.41 -8.08
CA GLY A 130 2.16 -6.45 -9.19
C GLY A 130 1.47 -6.17 -10.52
N TRP A 131 2.18 -5.47 -11.40
CA TRP A 131 1.77 -5.22 -12.77
C TRP A 131 2.86 -5.72 -13.71
N GLY A 132 2.46 -6.45 -14.74
CA GLY A 132 3.37 -6.84 -15.81
C GLY A 132 3.79 -5.66 -16.68
N PRO A 133 4.77 -5.86 -17.61
CA PRO A 133 5.22 -4.79 -18.51
C PRO A 133 4.06 -4.17 -19.27
N GLY A 134 3.91 -2.83 -19.15
CA GLY A 134 2.88 -2.06 -19.84
C GLY A 134 1.48 -2.13 -19.24
N GLN A 135 1.22 -3.03 -18.30
CA GLN A 135 -0.11 -3.21 -17.72
C GLN A 135 -0.60 -1.96 -16.97
N LEU A 136 0.24 -1.39 -16.11
CA LEU A 136 -0.12 -0.17 -15.38
C LEU A 136 -0.31 1.02 -16.33
N ASP A 137 0.52 1.10 -17.38
CA ASP A 137 0.37 2.15 -18.41
C ASP A 137 -1.03 2.08 -19.06
N GLU A 138 -1.48 0.89 -19.39
CA GLU A 138 -2.82 0.68 -19.96
C GLU A 138 -3.93 1.05 -18.98
N GLU A 139 -3.79 0.67 -17.71
CA GLU A 139 -4.77 0.99 -16.67
C GLU A 139 -4.83 2.50 -16.39
N LEU A 140 -3.68 3.18 -16.38
CA LEU A 140 -3.61 4.64 -16.24
C LEU A 140 -4.26 5.34 -17.45
N ALA A 141 -4.00 4.86 -18.65
CA ALA A 141 -4.62 5.38 -19.88
C ALA A 141 -6.14 5.16 -19.88
N ALA A 142 -6.61 4.08 -19.27
CA ALA A 142 -8.02 3.77 -19.12
C ALA A 142 -8.69 4.48 -17.92
N SER A 143 -7.96 5.36 -17.24
CA SER A 143 -8.42 6.10 -16.05
C SER A 143 -8.87 5.19 -14.90
N ALA A 144 -8.22 4.05 -14.73
CA ALA A 144 -8.50 3.14 -13.62
C ALA A 144 -7.95 3.65 -12.29
N TRP A 145 -6.90 4.47 -12.33
CA TRP A 145 -6.18 4.98 -11.17
C TRP A 145 -5.98 6.49 -11.24
N LEU A 146 -6.05 7.14 -10.08
CA LEU A 146 -5.54 8.49 -9.87
C LEU A 146 -4.16 8.40 -9.23
N MET A 147 -3.27 9.31 -9.59
CA MET A 147 -1.95 9.42 -8.95
C MET A 147 -1.96 10.54 -7.91
N ALA A 148 -1.46 10.24 -6.72
CA ALA A 148 -1.35 11.18 -5.62
C ALA A 148 0.07 11.14 -5.03
N PRO A 149 0.53 12.25 -4.42
CA PRO A 149 1.83 12.26 -3.76
C PRO A 149 1.81 11.37 -2.52
N VAL A 150 2.97 10.80 -2.17
CA VAL A 150 3.15 10.06 -0.93
C VAL A 150 3.19 11.04 0.23
N GLU A 151 2.21 10.95 1.13
CA GLU A 151 2.12 11.79 2.32
C GLU A 151 2.08 10.93 3.57
N VAL A 152 3.00 11.20 4.50
CA VAL A 152 3.20 10.40 5.72
C VAL A 152 1.94 10.33 6.58
N ASP A 153 1.28 11.48 6.75
CA ASP A 153 0.05 11.57 7.55
C ASP A 153 -1.12 10.80 6.93
N LEU A 154 -1.20 10.77 5.61
CA LEU A 154 -2.21 9.98 4.91
C LEU A 154 -2.00 8.48 5.17
N LEU A 155 -0.75 8.02 5.13
CA LEU A 155 -0.42 6.60 5.32
C LEU A 155 -0.57 6.14 6.77
N PHE A 156 -0.13 6.91 7.73
CA PHE A 156 0.00 6.48 9.13
C PHE A 156 -1.00 7.10 10.09
N ASP A 157 -1.52 8.29 9.80
CA ASP A 157 -2.38 9.04 10.71
C ASP A 157 -3.84 9.07 10.28
N THR A 158 -4.16 8.64 9.06
CA THR A 158 -5.54 8.62 8.55
C THR A 158 -6.20 7.27 8.84
N PRO A 159 -7.43 7.24 9.36
CA PRO A 159 -8.16 6.00 9.54
C PRO A 159 -8.30 5.23 8.23
N LEU A 160 -8.11 3.92 8.27
CA LEU A 160 -8.10 3.07 7.07
C LEU A 160 -9.38 3.19 6.24
N HIS A 161 -10.53 3.22 6.91
CA HIS A 161 -11.83 3.28 6.24
C HIS A 161 -12.12 4.62 5.54
N THR A 162 -11.36 5.68 5.84
CA THR A 162 -11.50 7.00 5.22
C THR A 162 -10.33 7.36 4.31
N MET A 163 -9.27 6.53 4.27
CA MET A 163 -8.04 6.84 3.55
C MET A 163 -8.30 7.06 2.05
N TRP A 164 -9.08 6.20 1.42
CA TRP A 164 -9.40 6.29 0.00
C TRP A 164 -10.11 7.61 -0.34
N GLU A 165 -11.16 7.94 0.39
CA GLU A 165 -11.89 9.21 0.19
C GLU A 165 -11.02 10.42 0.47
N THR A 166 -10.23 10.37 1.54
CA THR A 166 -9.31 11.45 1.92
C THR A 166 -8.28 11.70 0.82
N ALA A 167 -7.71 10.63 0.25
CA ALA A 167 -6.76 10.74 -0.85
C ALA A 167 -7.38 11.43 -2.08
N ILE A 168 -8.61 11.06 -2.44
CA ILE A 168 -9.32 11.69 -3.56
C ILE A 168 -9.60 13.17 -3.28
N ARG A 169 -10.06 13.50 -2.08
CA ARG A 169 -10.39 14.89 -1.69
C ARG A 169 -9.15 15.77 -1.68
N ARG A 170 -7.99 15.25 -1.28
CA ARG A 170 -6.71 15.98 -1.32
C ARG A 170 -6.27 16.32 -2.75
N LEU A 171 -6.73 15.55 -3.75
CA LEU A 171 -6.51 15.86 -5.16
C LEU A 171 -7.48 16.90 -5.71
N GLY A 172 -8.39 17.41 -4.90
CA GLY A 172 -9.39 18.39 -5.30
C GLY A 172 -10.62 17.78 -5.97
N ALA A 173 -10.82 16.45 -5.86
CA ALA A 173 -11.95 15.75 -6.43
C ALA A 173 -12.93 15.29 -5.35
N ASP A 174 -14.17 15.04 -5.77
CA ASP A 174 -15.21 14.44 -4.92
C ASP A 174 -15.46 13.00 -5.41
N PRO A 175 -15.32 11.98 -4.55
CA PRO A 175 -15.58 10.59 -4.93
C PRO A 175 -16.97 10.37 -5.53
N SER A 176 -17.98 11.06 -5.00
CA SER A 176 -19.36 10.98 -5.51
C SER A 176 -19.49 11.56 -6.92
N ALA A 177 -18.80 12.67 -7.19
CA ALA A 177 -18.82 13.31 -8.50
C ALA A 177 -18.10 12.46 -9.55
N LEU A 178 -17.00 11.81 -9.19
CA LEU A 178 -16.28 10.88 -10.07
C LEU A 178 -17.12 9.66 -10.42
N GLN A 179 -17.96 9.20 -9.50
CA GLN A 179 -18.84 8.06 -9.71
C GLN A 179 -19.97 8.37 -10.69
N THR A 180 -20.52 9.59 -10.67
CA THR A 180 -21.60 10.02 -11.54
C THR A 180 -21.15 10.33 -12.98
N SER A 181 -19.90 10.75 -13.19
CA SER A 181 -19.38 11.10 -14.51
C SER A 181 -19.22 9.88 -15.44
N SER A 182 -19.20 8.68 -14.91
CA SER A 182 -19.14 7.45 -15.71
C SER A 182 -20.49 6.95 -16.22
N GLY A 183 -21.59 7.58 -15.80
CA GLY A 183 -22.95 7.15 -16.17
C GLY A 183 -23.58 7.92 -17.32
N VAL A 184 -22.87 8.85 -17.94
CA VAL A 184 -23.42 9.70 -19.01
C VAL A 184 -22.75 9.37 -20.33
N HIS A 185 -23.19 8.28 -20.94
CA HIS A 185 -22.96 8.00 -22.36
C HIS A 185 -24.20 7.36 -22.95
#